data_14b989957603ae86927e229d5276249f
#
_entry.id   14b989957603ae86927e229d5276249f
#
_cell.length_a   1.000
_cell.length_b   1.000
_cell.length_c   1.000
_cell.angle_alpha   90.00
_cell.angle_beta   90.00
_cell.angle_gamma   90.00
#
_symmetry.space_group_name_H-M   'P 1'
#
loop_
_entity.id
_entity.type
_entity.pdbx_description
1 polymer ?
#
loop_
_entity_poly.entity_id
_entity_poly.type
_entity_poly.pdbx_seq_one_letter_code
_entity_poly.pdbx_strand_id
1 'polypeptide(L)'
;ATTEIYTLSLHDALPILLLLWPLLIVMAILIKIKMPGGPAFFTQKRVGKNGKLFTCHKFRSMTVKHSGSTVSVAGDSRITPLGATLRHYKIDELPGLWDVMIGNMSFVGPRPDVPGYADRLEGDNRIVLKLRPGITGPATLKYRLEDEMISEYVAQKQKEGDIRTAQEIAEEFNDRVIYPDKVRINKYYYEHYSFIKDIQMIFCTVLGKNMKYNNEII
;
A
#
# COMPACT_ATOMS: atom_id res chain seq x y z
N ALA A 1 25.94 11.01 13.01
CA ALA A 1 24.79 11.82 13.36
C ALA A 1 23.56 11.08 12.88
N THR A 2 22.78 10.50 13.78
CA THR A 2 21.47 9.91 13.47
C THR A 2 20.54 11.06 13.13
N THR A 3 20.40 11.35 11.86
CA THR A 3 19.34 12.22 11.38
C THR A 3 18.02 11.50 11.71
N GLU A 4 17.34 11.97 12.76
CA GLU A 4 15.95 11.53 12.95
C GLU A 4 15.18 11.93 11.70
N ILE A 5 14.68 10.93 10.98
CA ILE A 5 13.81 11.17 9.85
C ILE A 5 12.52 11.72 10.45
N TYR A 6 12.36 13.05 10.39
CA TYR A 6 11.13 13.72 10.77
C TYR A 6 10.05 13.36 9.75
N THR A 7 9.47 12.19 9.93
CA THR A 7 8.28 11.80 9.19
C THR A 7 7.13 12.69 9.65
N LEU A 8 6.34 13.18 8.70
CA LEU A 8 5.06 13.84 8.97
C LEU A 8 4.30 13.03 10.02
N SER A 9 4.07 13.62 11.17
CA SER A 9 3.76 12.93 12.41
C SER A 9 2.31 13.13 12.85
N LEU A 10 2.04 12.70 14.05
CA LEU A 10 0.80 12.77 14.79
C LEU A 10 0.08 14.13 14.68
N HIS A 11 0.82 15.25 14.75
CA HIS A 11 0.28 16.60 14.68
C HIS A 11 -0.26 16.96 13.28
N ASP A 12 0.28 16.33 12.23
CA ASP A 12 -0.13 16.59 10.85
C ASP A 12 -1.32 15.72 10.44
N ALA A 13 -1.47 14.54 11.06
CA ALA A 13 -2.58 13.63 10.79
C ALA A 13 -3.90 14.13 11.40
N LEU A 14 -3.86 14.78 12.54
CA LEU A 14 -5.08 15.21 13.25
C LEU A 14 -5.92 16.22 12.46
N PRO A 15 -5.39 17.31 11.89
CA PRO A 15 -6.17 18.23 11.08
C PRO A 15 -6.77 17.56 9.84
N ILE A 16 -6.01 16.67 9.19
CA ILE A 16 -6.49 15.94 8.01
C ILE A 16 -7.61 14.98 8.40
N LEU A 17 -7.48 14.25 9.50
CA LEU A 17 -8.51 13.36 10.00
C LEU A 17 -9.77 14.13 10.40
N LEU A 18 -9.62 15.30 11.05
CA LEU A 18 -10.75 16.19 11.40
C LEU A 18 -11.45 16.73 10.16
N LEU A 19 -10.75 16.95 9.06
CA LEU A 19 -11.36 17.37 7.80
C LEU A 19 -12.06 16.22 7.08
N LEU A 20 -11.49 15.02 7.14
CA LEU A 20 -11.97 13.86 6.36
C LEU A 20 -12.95 12.97 7.12
N TRP A 21 -13.18 13.15 8.45
CA TRP A 21 -14.08 12.29 9.20
C TRP A 21 -15.51 12.20 8.64
N PRO A 22 -16.13 13.29 8.08
CA PRO A 22 -17.46 13.14 7.50
C PRO A 22 -17.45 12.21 6.28
N LEU A 23 -16.40 12.31 5.44
CA LEU A 23 -16.20 11.40 4.30
C LEU A 23 -16.04 9.95 4.77
N LEU A 24 -15.24 9.72 5.83
CA LEU A 24 -15.03 8.38 6.37
C LEU A 24 -16.34 7.76 6.88
N ILE A 25 -17.20 8.54 7.53
CA ILE A 25 -18.53 8.08 7.97
C ILE A 25 -19.42 7.74 6.78
N VAL A 26 -19.53 8.65 5.79
CA VAL A 26 -20.33 8.41 4.59
C VAL A 26 -19.88 7.13 3.89
N MET A 27 -18.57 6.93 3.73
CA MET A 27 -18.04 5.72 3.11
C MET A 27 -18.35 4.47 3.93
N ALA A 28 -18.21 4.52 5.26
CA ALA A 28 -18.57 3.40 6.14
C ALA A 28 -20.05 3.01 6.00
N ILE A 29 -20.95 4.00 5.93
CA ILE A 29 -22.39 3.78 5.71
C ILE A 29 -22.64 3.16 4.32
N LEU A 30 -22.03 3.72 3.28
CA LEU A 30 -22.16 3.20 1.91
C LEU A 30 -21.70 1.73 1.80
N ILE A 31 -20.58 1.40 2.46
CA ILE A 31 -20.10 0.02 2.51
C ILE A 31 -21.10 -0.90 3.21
N LYS A 32 -21.70 -0.45 4.31
CA LYS A 32 -22.72 -1.23 5.03
C LYS A 32 -23.98 -1.48 4.17
N ILE A 33 -24.39 -0.49 3.39
CA ILE A 33 -25.58 -0.59 2.52
C ILE A 33 -25.30 -1.42 1.28
N LYS A 34 -24.19 -1.13 0.57
CA LYS A 34 -23.87 -1.75 -0.73
C LYS A 34 -23.18 -3.10 -0.61
N MET A 35 -22.57 -3.39 0.54
CA MET A 35 -21.84 -4.61 0.83
C MET A 35 -22.32 -5.22 2.16
N PRO A 36 -23.59 -5.67 2.23
CA PRO A 36 -24.15 -6.24 3.47
C PRO A 36 -23.39 -7.49 3.92
N GLY A 37 -23.63 -7.94 5.15
CA GLY A 37 -23.09 -9.19 5.67
C GLY A 37 -21.66 -9.12 6.25
N GLY A 38 -21.10 -7.89 6.43
CA GLY A 38 -19.78 -7.74 7.05
C GLY A 38 -19.52 -6.36 7.64
N PRO A 39 -18.36 -6.17 8.30
CA PRO A 39 -17.95 -4.88 8.85
C PRO A 39 -17.61 -3.88 7.73
N ALA A 40 -17.71 -2.57 8.01
CA ALA A 40 -17.27 -1.53 7.07
C ALA A 40 -15.74 -1.47 6.96
N PHE A 41 -15.05 -1.76 8.05
CA PHE A 41 -13.60 -1.76 8.13
C PHE A 41 -13.06 -3.19 8.00
N PHE A 42 -11.91 -3.26 7.34
CA PHE A 42 -11.07 -4.46 7.27
C PHE A 42 -9.78 -4.19 8.03
N THR A 43 -9.34 -5.16 8.80
CA THR A 43 -8.08 -5.08 9.55
C THR A 43 -7.18 -6.25 9.20
N GLN A 44 -5.88 -5.98 9.09
CA GLN A 44 -4.89 -7.00 8.81
C GLN A 44 -3.58 -6.71 9.54
N LYS A 45 -2.90 -7.78 10.01
CA LYS A 45 -1.54 -7.64 10.54
C LYS A 45 -0.58 -7.30 9.41
N ARG A 46 0.23 -6.28 9.65
CA ARG A 46 1.25 -5.77 8.72
C ARG A 46 2.57 -5.57 9.44
N VAL A 47 3.65 -5.62 8.68
CA VAL A 47 5.00 -5.36 9.18
C VAL A 47 5.20 -3.85 9.30
N GLY A 48 5.55 -3.39 10.49
CA GLY A 48 5.82 -2.00 10.81
C GLY A 48 7.30 -1.74 11.07
N LYS A 49 7.58 -0.59 11.67
CA LYS A 49 8.95 -0.17 12.02
C LYS A 49 9.64 -1.22 12.86
N ASN A 50 10.91 -1.49 12.54
CA ASN A 50 11.77 -2.49 13.19
C ASN A 50 11.22 -3.93 13.10
N GLY A 51 10.35 -4.22 12.12
CA GLY A 51 9.75 -5.55 11.93
C GLY A 51 8.61 -5.86 12.91
N LYS A 52 8.17 -4.90 13.75
CA LYS A 52 7.07 -5.11 14.68
C LYS A 52 5.73 -5.15 13.93
N LEU A 53 4.94 -6.19 14.20
CA LEU A 53 3.61 -6.30 13.60
C LEU A 53 2.64 -5.29 14.25
N PHE A 54 1.88 -4.62 13.40
CA PHE A 54 0.76 -3.77 13.83
C PHE A 54 -0.53 -4.15 13.10
N THR A 55 -1.67 -3.66 13.57
CA THR A 55 -2.96 -3.84 12.91
C THR A 55 -3.20 -2.65 12.00
N CYS A 56 -3.21 -2.87 10.69
CA CYS A 56 -3.50 -1.86 9.68
C CYS A 56 -5.01 -1.82 9.41
N HIS A 57 -5.58 -0.62 9.30
CA HIS A 57 -7.00 -0.38 9.09
C HIS A 57 -7.27 0.09 7.65
N LYS A 58 -8.27 -0.52 7.01
CA LYS A 58 -8.75 -0.14 5.67
C LYS A 58 -10.27 -0.21 5.62
N PHE A 59 -10.87 0.42 4.62
CA PHE A 59 -12.24 0.06 4.26
C PHE A 59 -12.29 -1.30 3.60
N ARG A 60 -13.35 -2.04 3.87
CA ARG A 60 -13.59 -3.31 3.20
C ARG A 60 -13.94 -3.06 1.73
N SER A 61 -13.18 -3.66 0.84
CA SER A 61 -13.35 -3.61 -0.62
C SER A 61 -13.67 -4.98 -1.24
N MET A 62 -13.58 -6.04 -0.43
CA MET A 62 -13.77 -7.43 -0.86
C MET A 62 -14.92 -8.10 -0.12
N THR A 63 -15.40 -9.22 -0.65
CA THR A 63 -16.38 -10.12 -0.01
C THR A 63 -15.81 -10.71 1.28
N VAL A 64 -16.69 -11.06 2.24
CA VAL A 64 -16.28 -11.56 3.57
C VAL A 64 -15.84 -13.03 3.53
N LYS A 65 -16.49 -13.82 2.67
CA LYS A 65 -16.21 -15.26 2.55
C LYS A 65 -15.26 -15.48 1.39
N HIS A 66 -13.98 -15.60 1.69
CA HIS A 66 -12.98 -16.00 0.70
C HIS A 66 -11.80 -16.68 1.38
N SER A 67 -11.25 -17.66 0.73
CA SER A 67 -9.90 -18.19 0.95
C SER A 67 -9.06 -17.81 -0.26
N GLY A 68 -7.88 -17.28 -0.08
CA GLY A 68 -7.03 -16.94 -1.21
C GLY A 68 -5.77 -16.20 -0.82
N SER A 69 -4.89 -16.01 -1.79
CA SER A 69 -3.62 -15.34 -1.67
C SER A 69 -3.75 -13.88 -1.26
N THR A 70 -2.68 -13.35 -0.70
CA THR A 70 -2.51 -11.92 -0.35
C THR A 70 -2.18 -11.06 -1.56
N VAL A 71 -1.76 -11.66 -2.69
CA VAL A 71 -1.54 -10.98 -3.97
C VAL A 71 -2.86 -10.91 -4.71
N SER A 72 -3.30 -9.69 -5.04
CA SER A 72 -4.51 -9.44 -5.84
C SER A 72 -4.13 -9.22 -7.29
N VAL A 73 -5.00 -9.65 -8.21
CA VAL A 73 -4.90 -9.34 -9.63
C VAL A 73 -6.10 -8.48 -10.04
N ALA A 74 -5.98 -7.72 -11.12
CA ALA A 74 -7.10 -6.96 -11.65
C ALA A 74 -8.22 -7.93 -12.06
N GLY A 75 -9.46 -7.59 -11.74
CA GLY A 75 -10.61 -8.47 -12.00
C GLY A 75 -10.80 -9.62 -10.99
N ASP A 76 -10.07 -9.63 -9.88
CA ASP A 76 -10.25 -10.60 -8.80
C ASP A 76 -11.71 -10.62 -8.36
N SER A 77 -12.36 -11.79 -8.47
CA SER A 77 -13.78 -11.97 -8.17
C SER A 77 -14.17 -11.67 -6.71
N ARG A 78 -13.19 -11.57 -5.83
CA ARG A 78 -13.39 -11.14 -4.43
C ARG A 78 -13.70 -9.66 -4.31
N ILE A 79 -13.27 -8.84 -5.28
CA ILE A 79 -13.44 -7.39 -5.25
C ILE A 79 -14.89 -7.06 -5.63
N THR A 80 -15.58 -6.34 -4.76
CA THR A 80 -16.95 -5.89 -5.05
C THR A 80 -16.95 -4.67 -6.00
N PRO A 81 -18.05 -4.37 -6.72
CA PRO A 81 -18.11 -3.19 -7.59
C PRO A 81 -17.79 -1.87 -6.86
N LEU A 82 -18.35 -1.68 -5.65
CA LEU A 82 -17.99 -0.54 -4.80
C LEU A 82 -16.52 -0.61 -4.37
N GLY A 83 -16.05 -1.81 -4.01
CA GLY A 83 -14.65 -2.05 -3.62
C GLY A 83 -13.67 -1.70 -4.74
N ALA A 84 -13.98 -2.00 -6.00
CA ALA A 84 -13.18 -1.60 -7.14
C ALA A 84 -13.05 -0.07 -7.24
N THR A 85 -14.16 0.66 -7.07
CA THR A 85 -14.15 2.12 -7.04
C THR A 85 -13.30 2.66 -5.89
N LEU A 86 -13.46 2.11 -4.67
CA LEU A 86 -12.67 2.51 -3.50
C LEU A 86 -11.17 2.31 -3.74
N ARG A 87 -10.77 1.17 -4.31
CA ARG A 87 -9.36 0.84 -4.62
C ARG A 87 -8.79 1.76 -5.71
N HIS A 88 -9.57 2.00 -6.78
CA HIS A 88 -9.14 2.88 -7.87
C HIS A 88 -8.77 4.28 -7.37
N TYR A 89 -9.60 4.85 -6.49
CA TYR A 89 -9.34 6.17 -5.90
C TYR A 89 -8.54 6.15 -4.60
N LYS A 90 -8.05 4.97 -4.17
CA LYS A 90 -7.31 4.75 -2.90
C LYS A 90 -8.08 5.21 -1.64
N ILE A 91 -9.40 5.33 -1.74
CA ILE A 91 -10.28 5.70 -0.62
C ILE A 91 -10.30 4.60 0.45
N ASP A 92 -10.11 3.35 0.02
CA ASP A 92 -10.02 2.20 0.94
C ASP A 92 -8.86 2.29 1.92
N GLU A 93 -7.83 3.07 1.64
CA GLU A 93 -6.67 3.26 2.51
C GLU A 93 -6.79 4.46 3.46
N LEU A 94 -7.81 5.32 3.32
CA LEU A 94 -8.02 6.49 4.19
C LEU A 94 -8.12 6.17 5.70
N PRO A 95 -8.71 5.03 6.15
CA PRO A 95 -8.65 4.65 7.56
C PRO A 95 -7.23 4.48 8.11
N GLY A 96 -6.21 4.29 7.25
CA GLY A 96 -4.79 4.31 7.63
C GLY A 96 -4.34 5.64 8.25
N LEU A 97 -5.07 6.75 8.08
CA LEU A 97 -4.83 8.00 8.82
C LEU A 97 -4.93 7.80 10.33
N TRP A 98 -5.78 6.89 10.79
CA TRP A 98 -5.81 6.47 12.18
C TRP A 98 -4.49 5.81 12.60
N ASP A 99 -3.94 4.95 11.74
CA ASP A 99 -2.65 4.29 12.02
C ASP A 99 -1.48 5.28 12.02
N VAL A 100 -1.57 6.37 11.24
CA VAL A 100 -0.61 7.48 11.32
C VAL A 100 -0.79 8.22 12.66
N MET A 101 -2.02 8.52 13.06
CA MET A 101 -2.32 9.24 14.30
C MET A 101 -1.81 8.50 15.54
N ILE A 102 -1.94 7.17 15.60
CA ILE A 102 -1.43 6.36 16.71
C ILE A 102 0.06 5.98 16.59
N GLY A 103 0.76 6.48 15.54
CA GLY A 103 2.20 6.33 15.37
C GLY A 103 2.66 5.00 14.78
N ASN A 104 1.76 4.13 14.33
CA ASN A 104 2.09 2.88 13.65
C ASN A 104 2.58 3.12 12.23
N MET A 105 2.04 4.16 11.56
CA MET A 105 2.37 4.55 10.20
C MET A 105 2.87 6.00 10.11
N SER A 106 3.28 6.40 8.92
CA SER A 106 3.59 7.76 8.49
C SER A 106 2.77 8.10 7.25
N PHE A 107 2.73 9.38 6.83
CA PHE A 107 2.16 9.74 5.53
C PHE A 107 3.00 9.16 4.39
N VAL A 108 4.32 9.30 4.47
CA VAL A 108 5.24 8.82 3.44
C VAL A 108 6.18 7.77 4.03
N GLY A 109 6.34 6.68 3.30
CA GLY A 109 7.18 5.55 3.70
C GLY A 109 6.93 4.30 2.85
N PRO A 110 7.63 3.20 3.14
CA PRO A 110 7.36 1.91 2.51
C PRO A 110 5.90 1.50 2.71
N ARG A 111 5.28 0.88 1.71
CA ARG A 111 3.95 0.28 1.89
C ARG A 111 4.02 -0.82 2.96
N PRO A 112 3.07 -0.89 3.91
CA PRO A 112 3.10 -1.92 4.93
C PRO A 112 2.84 -3.31 4.33
N ASP A 113 3.86 -4.17 4.34
CA ASP A 113 3.78 -5.52 3.80
C ASP A 113 3.07 -6.48 4.75
N VAL A 114 2.49 -7.55 4.19
CA VAL A 114 2.05 -8.70 4.98
C VAL A 114 3.27 -9.42 5.56
N PRO A 115 3.13 -10.14 6.70
CA PRO A 115 4.20 -10.99 7.20
C PRO A 115 4.68 -11.99 6.15
N GLY A 116 5.98 -12.21 6.08
CA GLY A 116 6.62 -13.07 5.08
C GLY A 116 7.40 -12.33 4.01
N TYR A 117 7.34 -11.01 3.98
CA TYR A 117 8.09 -10.14 3.06
C TYR A 117 9.11 -9.26 3.79
N ALA A 118 8.73 -8.08 4.26
CA ALA A 118 9.65 -7.14 4.89
C ALA A 118 10.31 -7.69 6.15
N ASP A 119 9.62 -8.50 6.94
CA ASP A 119 10.15 -9.18 8.13
C ASP A 119 11.25 -10.20 7.82
N ARG A 120 11.31 -10.70 6.57
CA ARG A 120 12.34 -11.63 6.09
C ARG A 120 13.51 -10.95 5.40
N LEU A 121 13.52 -9.63 5.26
CA LEU A 121 14.65 -8.91 4.69
C LEU A 121 15.91 -9.13 5.52
N GLU A 122 17.03 -9.39 4.83
CA GLU A 122 18.34 -9.66 5.42
C GLU A 122 19.40 -8.65 4.98
N GLY A 123 20.53 -8.63 5.68
CA GLY A 123 21.66 -7.78 5.36
C GLY A 123 21.27 -6.30 5.27
N ASP A 124 21.80 -5.62 4.28
CA ASP A 124 21.58 -4.18 4.05
C ASP A 124 20.14 -3.81 3.74
N ASN A 125 19.34 -4.76 3.23
CA ASN A 125 17.94 -4.50 2.89
C ASN A 125 17.07 -4.28 4.14
N ARG A 126 17.49 -4.78 5.31
CA ARG A 126 16.80 -4.52 6.58
C ARG A 126 16.73 -3.05 6.95
N ILE A 127 17.53 -2.20 6.34
CA ILE A 127 17.50 -0.75 6.59
C ILE A 127 16.12 -0.15 6.32
N VAL A 128 15.35 -0.73 5.38
CA VAL A 128 13.98 -0.33 5.06
C VAL A 128 13.07 -0.43 6.29
N LEU A 129 13.32 -1.39 7.18
CA LEU A 129 12.55 -1.56 8.43
C LEU A 129 12.77 -0.45 9.46
N LYS A 130 13.79 0.39 9.31
CA LYS A 130 13.97 1.57 10.17
C LYS A 130 12.95 2.67 9.88
N LEU A 131 12.32 2.63 8.69
CA LEU A 131 11.23 3.52 8.32
C LEU A 131 9.92 3.07 8.98
N ARG A 132 9.01 4.02 9.24
CA ARG A 132 7.60 3.70 9.46
C ARG A 132 6.95 3.44 8.12
N PRO A 133 6.07 2.44 8.00
CA PRO A 133 5.29 2.26 6.77
C PRO A 133 4.45 3.50 6.49
N GLY A 134 4.26 3.80 5.19
CA GLY A 134 3.53 4.97 4.74
C GLY A 134 2.18 4.66 4.11
N ILE A 135 1.30 5.66 4.07
CA ILE A 135 0.09 5.65 3.23
C ILE A 135 0.51 5.77 1.76
N THR A 136 1.48 6.63 1.49
CA THR A 136 2.14 6.75 0.19
C THR A 136 3.65 6.64 0.34
N GLY A 137 4.35 6.63 -0.78
CA GLY A 137 5.81 6.59 -0.82
C GLY A 137 6.32 6.34 -2.23
N PRO A 138 7.64 6.36 -2.44
CA PRO A 138 8.19 6.27 -3.79
C PRO A 138 7.85 4.95 -4.48
N ALA A 139 7.93 3.83 -3.77
CA ALA A 139 7.51 2.53 -4.30
C ALA A 139 6.00 2.46 -4.55
N THR A 140 5.17 3.08 -3.69
CA THR A 140 3.71 3.13 -3.87
C THR A 140 3.33 3.95 -5.11
N LEU A 141 4.05 5.03 -5.41
CA LEU A 141 3.83 5.83 -6.61
C LEU A 141 4.19 5.05 -7.87
N LYS A 142 5.38 4.43 -7.92
CA LYS A 142 5.84 3.65 -9.07
C LYS A 142 4.91 2.48 -9.38
N TYR A 143 4.45 1.78 -8.34
CA TYR A 143 3.58 0.61 -8.45
C TYR A 143 2.11 0.94 -8.16
N ARG A 144 1.65 2.14 -8.55
CA ARG A 144 0.26 2.57 -8.34
C ARG A 144 -0.74 1.63 -9.01
N LEU A 145 -0.41 1.14 -10.21
CA LEU A 145 -1.19 0.24 -11.02
C LEU A 145 -0.66 -1.21 -10.95
N GLU A 146 -0.17 -1.61 -9.78
CA GLU A 146 0.44 -2.93 -9.57
C GLU A 146 -0.50 -4.08 -9.98
N ASP A 147 -1.78 -4.00 -9.60
CA ASP A 147 -2.78 -5.02 -9.94
C ASP A 147 -2.93 -5.16 -11.47
N GLU A 148 -2.84 -4.06 -12.23
CA GLU A 148 -2.91 -4.04 -13.69
C GLU A 148 -1.63 -4.62 -14.30
N MET A 149 -0.46 -4.19 -13.85
CA MET A 149 0.84 -4.70 -14.29
C MET A 149 0.96 -6.22 -14.09
N ILE A 150 0.54 -6.72 -12.94
CA ILE A 150 0.53 -8.16 -12.65
C ILE A 150 -0.42 -8.88 -13.61
N SER A 151 -1.62 -8.34 -13.84
CA SER A 151 -2.62 -8.94 -14.72
C SER A 151 -2.17 -9.00 -16.18
N GLU A 152 -1.53 -7.94 -16.68
CA GLU A 152 -0.94 -7.91 -18.01
C GLU A 152 0.18 -8.96 -18.16
N TYR A 153 1.07 -9.06 -17.17
CA TYR A 153 2.12 -10.07 -17.16
C TYR A 153 1.56 -11.49 -17.16
N VAL A 154 0.56 -11.77 -16.32
CA VAL A 154 -0.13 -13.07 -16.28
C VAL A 154 -0.74 -13.40 -17.64
N ALA A 155 -1.49 -12.45 -18.24
CA ALA A 155 -2.12 -12.65 -19.55
C ALA A 155 -1.09 -12.90 -20.65
N GLN A 156 0.05 -12.22 -20.59
CA GLN A 156 1.15 -12.46 -21.54
C GLN A 156 1.73 -13.87 -21.37
N LYS A 157 2.04 -14.30 -20.15
CA LYS A 157 2.60 -15.63 -19.89
C LYS A 157 1.66 -16.75 -20.32
N GLN A 158 0.37 -16.61 -20.08
CA GLN A 158 -0.62 -17.58 -20.53
C GLN A 158 -0.71 -17.65 -22.07
N LYS A 159 -0.58 -16.52 -22.77
CA LYS A 159 -0.48 -16.50 -24.25
C LYS A 159 0.80 -17.15 -24.77
N GLU A 160 1.89 -17.07 -24.03
CA GLU A 160 3.17 -17.75 -24.33
C GLU A 160 3.12 -19.27 -24.07
N GLY A 161 2.01 -19.79 -23.54
CA GLY A 161 1.80 -21.21 -23.27
C GLY A 161 2.20 -21.65 -21.86
N ASP A 162 2.37 -20.71 -20.92
CA ASP A 162 2.61 -21.07 -19.51
C ASP A 162 1.35 -21.74 -18.92
N ILE A 163 1.48 -22.97 -18.44
CA ILE A 163 0.39 -23.80 -17.93
C ILE A 163 0.09 -23.60 -16.43
N ARG A 164 0.91 -22.77 -15.76
CA ARG A 164 0.72 -22.46 -14.35
C ARG A 164 -0.56 -21.66 -14.13
N THR A 165 -1.06 -21.68 -12.91
CA THR A 165 -2.21 -20.86 -12.54
C THR A 165 -1.86 -19.37 -12.61
N ALA A 166 -2.85 -18.53 -12.87
CA ALA A 166 -2.69 -17.07 -12.85
C ALA A 166 -2.08 -16.59 -11.52
N GLN A 167 -2.43 -17.26 -10.42
CA GLN A 167 -1.94 -16.90 -9.09
C GLN A 167 -0.43 -17.21 -8.93
N GLU A 168 0.04 -18.36 -9.39
CA GLU A 168 1.46 -18.75 -9.34
C GLU A 168 2.32 -17.81 -10.18
N ILE A 169 1.85 -17.44 -11.37
CA ILE A 169 2.54 -16.48 -12.24
C ILE A 169 2.60 -15.09 -11.59
N ALA A 170 1.49 -14.65 -10.98
CA ALA A 170 1.40 -13.37 -10.28
C ALA A 170 2.36 -13.30 -9.08
N GLU A 171 2.39 -14.35 -8.27
CA GLU A 171 3.28 -14.45 -7.11
C GLU A 171 4.75 -14.45 -7.53
N GLU A 172 5.12 -15.23 -8.55
CA GLU A 172 6.49 -15.23 -9.07
C GLU A 172 6.90 -13.84 -9.58
N PHE A 173 6.05 -13.15 -10.34
CA PHE A 173 6.35 -11.81 -10.84
C PHE A 173 6.50 -10.80 -9.70
N ASN A 174 5.61 -10.86 -8.70
CA ASN A 174 5.74 -10.04 -7.50
C ASN A 174 7.08 -10.29 -6.81
N ASP A 175 7.42 -11.55 -6.55
CA ASP A 175 8.58 -11.91 -5.72
C ASP A 175 9.91 -11.68 -6.42
N ARG A 176 9.97 -11.86 -7.75
CA ARG A 176 11.22 -11.75 -8.50
C ARG A 176 11.47 -10.37 -9.11
N VAL A 177 10.42 -9.61 -9.37
CA VAL A 177 10.53 -8.34 -10.09
C VAL A 177 10.04 -7.16 -9.24
N ILE A 178 8.79 -7.19 -8.80
CA ILE A 178 8.17 -6.04 -8.15
C ILE A 178 8.76 -5.81 -6.76
N TYR A 179 8.80 -6.84 -5.93
CA TYR A 179 9.23 -6.70 -4.54
C TYR A 179 10.70 -6.30 -4.37
N PRO A 180 11.66 -6.91 -5.10
CA PRO A 180 13.06 -6.46 -5.03
C PRO A 180 13.25 -5.00 -5.45
N ASP A 181 12.51 -4.54 -6.46
CA ASP A 181 12.57 -3.15 -6.89
C ASP A 181 11.93 -2.20 -5.86
N LYS A 182 10.83 -2.59 -5.22
CA LYS A 182 10.27 -1.84 -4.09
C LYS A 182 11.27 -1.69 -2.95
N VAL A 183 11.99 -2.76 -2.61
CA VAL A 183 13.05 -2.74 -1.58
C VAL A 183 14.16 -1.77 -1.98
N ARG A 184 14.65 -1.84 -3.23
CA ARG A 184 15.68 -0.93 -3.78
C ARG A 184 15.26 0.54 -3.67
N ILE A 185 14.04 0.87 -4.09
CA ILE A 185 13.50 2.23 -4.05
C ILE A 185 13.36 2.72 -2.60
N ASN A 186 12.85 1.88 -1.71
CA ASN A 186 12.66 2.23 -0.30
C ASN A 186 14.01 2.36 0.45
N LYS A 187 15.04 1.59 0.07
CA LYS A 187 16.41 1.76 0.55
C LYS A 187 16.95 3.13 0.13
N TYR A 188 16.82 3.48 -1.15
CA TYR A 188 17.22 4.81 -1.64
C TYR A 188 16.47 5.93 -0.90
N TYR A 189 15.18 5.76 -0.64
CA TYR A 189 14.39 6.72 0.13
C TYR A 189 14.93 6.92 1.54
N TYR A 190 15.33 5.83 2.22
CA TYR A 190 15.93 5.92 3.54
C TYR A 190 17.26 6.70 3.51
N GLU A 191 18.10 6.43 2.51
CA GLU A 191 19.44 7.03 2.39
C GLU A 191 19.40 8.50 1.94
N HIS A 192 18.36 8.89 1.18
CA HIS A 192 18.21 10.21 0.56
C HIS A 192 16.90 10.91 0.98
N TYR A 193 16.55 10.78 2.25
CA TYR A 193 15.34 11.38 2.79
C TYR A 193 15.27 12.87 2.52
N SER A 194 14.09 13.35 2.11
CA SER A 194 13.82 14.77 1.89
C SER A 194 12.36 15.11 2.17
N PHE A 195 12.12 15.99 3.11
CA PHE A 195 10.77 16.49 3.44
C PHE A 195 10.04 17.08 2.23
N ILE A 196 10.77 17.83 1.37
CA ILE A 196 10.19 18.41 0.15
C ILE A 196 9.72 17.30 -0.80
N LYS A 197 10.49 16.22 -0.90
CA LYS A 197 10.09 15.04 -1.70
C LYS A 197 8.87 14.34 -1.13
N ASP A 198 8.76 14.25 0.19
CA ASP A 198 7.57 13.71 0.85
C ASP A 198 6.31 14.50 0.48
N ILE A 199 6.37 15.82 0.57
CA ILE A 199 5.27 16.71 0.17
C ILE A 199 4.92 16.49 -1.32
N GLN A 200 5.92 16.40 -2.21
CA GLN A 200 5.70 16.11 -3.62
C GLN A 200 5.01 14.75 -3.82
N MET A 201 5.44 13.70 -3.10
CA MET A 201 4.83 12.37 -3.17
C MET A 201 3.37 12.36 -2.72
N ILE A 202 3.05 13.10 -1.64
CA ILE A 202 1.66 13.28 -1.18
C ILE A 202 0.82 13.92 -2.28
N PHE A 203 1.27 15.05 -2.86
CA PHE A 203 0.55 15.72 -3.95
C PHE A 203 0.41 14.83 -5.18
N CYS A 204 1.45 14.11 -5.58
CA CYS A 204 1.38 13.17 -6.70
C CYS A 204 0.37 12.05 -6.45
N THR A 205 0.30 11.55 -5.21
CA THR A 205 -0.69 10.52 -4.83
C THR A 205 -2.12 11.05 -4.94
N VAL A 206 -2.39 12.23 -4.37
CA VAL A 206 -3.73 12.84 -4.38
C VAL A 206 -4.19 13.21 -5.79
N LEU A 207 -3.27 13.75 -6.61
CA LEU A 207 -3.58 14.21 -7.97
C LEU A 207 -3.47 13.11 -9.03
N GLY A 208 -3.05 11.90 -8.66
CA GLY A 208 -2.84 10.82 -9.62
C GLY A 208 -1.68 11.07 -10.60
N LYS A 209 -0.67 11.88 -10.21
CA LYS A 209 0.45 12.27 -11.06
C LYS A 209 1.70 11.46 -10.73
N ASN A 210 2.58 11.37 -11.71
CA ASN A 210 3.92 10.82 -11.55
C ASN A 210 4.94 11.94 -11.24
N MET A 211 6.10 11.55 -10.70
CA MET A 211 7.21 12.48 -10.48
C MET A 211 8.55 11.82 -10.82
N LYS A 212 9.56 12.65 -11.09
CA LYS A 212 10.93 12.15 -11.25
C LYS A 212 11.58 11.95 -9.88
N TYR A 213 12.05 10.75 -9.63
CA TYR A 213 12.73 10.36 -8.39
C TYR A 213 13.86 9.38 -8.70
N ASN A 214 15.09 9.66 -8.22
CA ASN A 214 16.27 8.82 -8.49
C ASN A 214 16.45 8.47 -9.98
N ASN A 215 16.32 9.47 -10.87
CA ASN A 215 16.40 9.32 -12.34
C ASN A 215 15.32 8.40 -12.98
N GLU A 216 14.34 7.98 -12.22
CA GLU A 216 13.18 7.20 -12.68
C GLU A 216 11.91 8.07 -12.61
N ILE A 217 10.89 7.66 -13.38
CA ILE A 217 9.51 8.16 -13.21
C ILE A 217 8.80 7.20 -12.27
N ILE A 218 8.28 7.75 -11.17
CA ILE A 218 7.52 7.01 -10.18
C ILE A 218 6.11 7.57 -10.06
#